data_239353f5f4ad97ff05f8c39b9908f787
#
_entry.id   239353f5f4ad97ff05f8c39b9908f787
#
_cell.length_a   1.000
_cell.length_b   1.000
_cell.length_c   1.000
_cell.angle_alpha   90.00
_cell.angle_beta   90.00
_cell.angle_gamma   90.00
#
_symmetry.space_group_name_H-M   'P 1'
#
loop_
_entity.id
_entity.type
_entity.pdbx_description
1 polymer ?
#
loop_
_entity_poly.entity_id
_entity_poly.type
_entity_poly.pdbx_seq_one_letter_code
_entity_poly.pdbx_strand_id
1 'polypeptide(L)'
;ITALTRPDAKQGALIGLGSGLTSHALLASDRLESLTTIEIEPEMAVAARHFTPVNDRVFKDDRSRLIYDDAKAYFAGIDARYDYIVSVPSNPWVSGVSSLFTVEFYQEVKRYIAPGGVLAQWIQGYEISDRLLMTVFAALDREFADYRVYRVGSRDYLIVARPDDGEPSKLGPLDAGLFASADMREQGELLGVADVSQLEAMLIANRKMLHPFLATHPANQDARPYLDDGAERDRFFRASAEMLLALR
;
A
#
# COMPACT_ATOMS: atom_id res chain seq x y z
N ILE A 1 -8.09 -4.56 -4.21
CA ILE A 1 -7.27 -4.19 -5.37
C ILE A 1 -5.98 -5.02 -5.39
N THR A 2 -5.11 -4.97 -4.35
CA THR A 2 -3.79 -5.64 -4.35
C THR A 2 -3.88 -7.13 -4.63
N ALA A 3 -4.72 -7.88 -3.90
CA ALA A 3 -4.92 -9.31 -4.12
C ALA A 3 -5.40 -9.63 -5.56
N LEU A 4 -6.27 -8.77 -6.13
CA LEU A 4 -6.77 -8.93 -7.50
C LEU A 4 -5.71 -8.59 -8.57
N THR A 5 -4.68 -7.82 -8.22
CA THR A 5 -3.55 -7.54 -9.12
C THR A 5 -2.59 -8.73 -9.19
N ARG A 6 -2.50 -9.53 -8.10
CA ARG A 6 -1.70 -10.75 -7.99
C ARG A 6 -2.58 -11.91 -7.51
N PRO A 7 -3.48 -12.40 -8.39
CA PRO A 7 -4.46 -13.41 -8.00
C PRO A 7 -3.84 -14.77 -7.60
N ASP A 8 -2.61 -15.05 -8.04
CA ASP A 8 -1.90 -16.29 -7.72
C ASP A 8 -0.97 -16.16 -6.50
N ALA A 9 -1.04 -15.02 -5.79
CA ALA A 9 -0.21 -14.76 -4.61
C ALA A 9 -0.41 -15.82 -3.53
N LYS A 10 0.71 -16.34 -3.00
CA LYS A 10 0.79 -17.32 -1.92
C LYS A 10 1.28 -16.67 -0.62
N GLN A 11 2.20 -15.74 -0.73
CA GLN A 11 2.88 -15.10 0.39
C GLN A 11 2.62 -13.59 0.35
N GLY A 12 1.96 -13.05 1.36
CA GLY A 12 1.72 -11.62 1.50
C GLY A 12 2.41 -11.04 2.73
N ALA A 13 2.84 -9.77 2.65
CA ALA A 13 3.24 -8.99 3.80
C ALA A 13 2.41 -7.71 3.89
N LEU A 14 2.13 -7.26 5.11
CA LEU A 14 1.44 -6.00 5.39
C LEU A 14 2.22 -5.22 6.44
N ILE A 15 2.55 -3.96 6.14
CA ILE A 15 3.13 -3.00 7.08
C ILE A 15 2.01 -2.15 7.65
N GLY A 16 1.83 -2.21 8.96
CA GLY A 16 0.77 -1.54 9.70
C GLY A 16 -0.49 -2.40 9.86
N LEU A 17 -0.88 -2.67 11.10
CA LEU A 17 -2.09 -3.42 11.45
C LEU A 17 -3.32 -2.50 11.44
N GLY A 18 -3.23 -1.36 12.14
CA GLY A 18 -4.35 -0.48 12.39
C GLY A 18 -5.54 -1.20 13.00
N SER A 19 -6.72 -1.06 12.42
CA SER A 19 -7.93 -1.80 12.83
C SER A 19 -7.91 -3.29 12.47
N GLY A 20 -6.96 -3.76 11.67
CA GLY A 20 -6.89 -5.13 11.16
C GLY A 20 -7.77 -5.41 9.93
N LEU A 21 -8.53 -4.43 9.44
CA LEU A 21 -9.44 -4.63 8.30
C LEU A 21 -8.69 -4.95 7.01
N THR A 22 -7.50 -4.36 6.78
CA THR A 22 -6.69 -4.66 5.59
C THR A 22 -6.21 -6.11 5.62
N SER A 23 -5.68 -6.58 6.75
CA SER A 23 -5.28 -8.00 6.91
C SER A 23 -6.47 -8.93 6.70
N HIS A 24 -7.62 -8.62 7.31
CA HIS A 24 -8.86 -9.38 7.16
C HIS A 24 -9.28 -9.51 5.69
N ALA A 25 -9.27 -8.40 4.96
CA ALA A 25 -9.65 -8.38 3.55
C ALA A 25 -8.64 -9.12 2.64
N LEU A 26 -7.35 -9.06 2.93
CA LEU A 26 -6.33 -9.82 2.20
C LEU A 26 -6.46 -11.33 2.42
N LEU A 27 -6.75 -11.74 3.66
CA LEU A 27 -7.00 -13.14 4.05
C LEU A 27 -8.31 -13.71 3.48
N ALA A 28 -9.17 -12.89 2.90
CA ALA A 28 -10.33 -13.35 2.14
C ALA A 28 -9.97 -14.08 0.84
N SER A 29 -8.75 -13.87 0.32
CA SER A 29 -8.24 -14.68 -0.79
C SER A 29 -7.97 -16.11 -0.32
N ASP A 30 -8.68 -17.07 -0.92
CA ASP A 30 -8.49 -18.51 -0.70
C ASP A 30 -7.18 -19.04 -1.30
N ARG A 31 -6.55 -18.26 -2.18
CA ARG A 31 -5.28 -18.62 -2.82
C ARG A 31 -4.06 -18.25 -1.97
N LEU A 32 -4.22 -17.33 -1.02
CA LEU A 32 -3.14 -16.91 -0.12
C LEU A 32 -2.84 -18.00 0.90
N GLU A 33 -1.57 -18.37 1.05
CA GLU A 33 -1.11 -19.38 1.99
C GLU A 33 -0.60 -18.80 3.30
N SER A 34 -0.08 -17.56 3.27
CA SER A 34 0.28 -16.84 4.49
C SER A 34 0.25 -15.32 4.31
N LEU A 35 -0.11 -14.61 5.36
CA LEU A 35 -0.03 -13.17 5.49
C LEU A 35 0.76 -12.81 6.74
N THR A 36 1.90 -12.13 6.57
CA THR A 36 2.68 -11.57 7.67
C THR A 36 2.31 -10.09 7.83
N THR A 37 1.66 -9.76 8.93
CA THR A 37 1.35 -8.37 9.31
C THR A 37 2.39 -7.89 10.31
N ILE A 38 3.10 -6.81 9.98
CA ILE A 38 4.15 -6.21 10.80
C ILE A 38 3.60 -4.93 11.42
N GLU A 39 3.61 -4.86 12.75
CA GLU A 39 3.10 -3.73 13.52
C GLU A 39 4.16 -3.30 14.55
N ILE A 40 4.51 -2.02 14.53
CA ILE A 40 5.55 -1.50 15.43
C ILE A 40 5.04 -1.35 16.86
N GLU A 41 3.73 -1.11 17.04
CA GLU A 41 3.11 -0.86 18.35
C GLU A 41 2.27 -2.07 18.79
N PRO A 42 2.74 -2.88 19.77
CA PRO A 42 2.00 -4.06 20.23
C PRO A 42 0.60 -3.74 20.75
N GLU A 43 0.39 -2.58 21.36
CA GLU A 43 -0.90 -2.14 21.88
C GLU A 43 -1.93 -1.91 20.75
N MET A 44 -1.48 -1.69 19.52
CA MET A 44 -2.37 -1.62 18.36
C MET A 44 -3.12 -2.94 18.16
N ALA A 45 -2.48 -4.09 18.38
CA ALA A 45 -3.14 -5.39 18.28
C ALA A 45 -4.20 -5.59 19.38
N VAL A 46 -3.97 -5.05 20.58
CA VAL A 46 -4.95 -5.03 21.65
C VAL A 46 -6.14 -4.17 21.24
N ALA A 47 -5.89 -2.96 20.75
CA ALA A 47 -6.93 -2.05 20.26
C ALA A 47 -7.71 -2.64 19.08
N ALA A 48 -7.05 -3.30 18.15
CA ALA A 48 -7.67 -3.91 16.96
C ALA A 48 -8.71 -4.97 17.33
N ARG A 49 -8.59 -5.67 18.48
CA ARG A 49 -9.58 -6.66 18.95
C ARG A 49 -10.95 -6.04 19.22
N HIS A 50 -11.03 -4.74 19.46
CA HIS A 50 -12.32 -4.05 19.65
C HIS A 50 -13.13 -3.92 18.37
N PHE A 51 -12.54 -4.18 17.21
CA PHE A 51 -13.23 -4.22 15.92
C PHE A 51 -13.80 -5.60 15.56
N THR A 52 -13.61 -6.62 16.41
CA THR A 52 -14.22 -7.94 16.24
C THR A 52 -15.76 -7.81 16.21
N PRO A 53 -16.48 -8.52 15.28
CA PRO A 53 -15.98 -9.60 14.41
C PRO A 53 -15.49 -9.17 13.02
N VAL A 54 -15.54 -7.89 12.64
CA VAL A 54 -15.27 -7.45 11.25
C VAL A 54 -13.80 -7.58 10.80
N ASN A 55 -12.91 -7.94 11.74
CA ASN A 55 -11.50 -8.20 11.48
C ASN A 55 -11.03 -9.58 11.97
N ASP A 56 -11.95 -10.51 12.18
CA ASP A 56 -11.70 -11.80 12.82
C ASP A 56 -10.56 -12.63 12.20
N ARG A 57 -10.42 -12.62 10.86
CA ARG A 57 -9.35 -13.39 10.16
C ARG A 57 -7.96 -13.04 10.66
N VAL A 58 -7.71 -11.80 11.10
CA VAL A 58 -6.41 -11.40 11.66
C VAL A 58 -6.00 -12.27 12.85
N PHE A 59 -6.97 -12.66 13.67
CA PHE A 59 -6.72 -13.31 14.96
C PHE A 59 -7.09 -14.79 14.97
N LYS A 60 -7.84 -15.28 13.99
CA LYS A 60 -8.40 -16.63 13.95
C LYS A 60 -7.96 -17.47 12.76
N ASP A 61 -7.46 -16.85 11.68
CA ASP A 61 -7.01 -17.54 10.48
C ASP A 61 -5.58 -18.04 10.68
N ASP A 62 -5.35 -19.34 10.52
CA ASP A 62 -4.03 -19.98 10.70
C ASP A 62 -2.97 -19.47 9.71
N ARG A 63 -3.38 -18.82 8.63
CA ARG A 63 -2.51 -18.16 7.65
C ARG A 63 -2.00 -16.79 8.13
N SER A 64 -2.64 -16.23 9.15
CA SER A 64 -2.30 -14.91 9.70
C SER A 64 -1.13 -14.99 10.67
N ARG A 65 -0.09 -14.22 10.41
CA ARG A 65 1.08 -14.06 11.29
C ARG A 65 1.22 -12.61 11.68
N LEU A 66 1.11 -12.31 12.96
CA LEU A 66 1.29 -10.96 13.51
C LEU A 66 2.68 -10.85 14.14
N ILE A 67 3.49 -9.92 13.63
CA ILE A 67 4.86 -9.64 14.08
C ILE A 67 4.90 -8.25 14.67
N TYR A 68 5.50 -8.11 15.85
CA TYR A 68 5.69 -6.84 16.53
C TYR A 68 7.15 -6.40 16.35
N ASP A 69 7.38 -5.56 15.33
CA ASP A 69 8.71 -5.06 14.99
C ASP A 69 8.61 -3.81 14.12
N ASP A 70 9.72 -3.06 14.01
CA ASP A 70 9.88 -2.08 12.93
C ASP A 70 9.97 -2.78 11.58
N ALA A 71 9.24 -2.27 10.57
CA ALA A 71 9.17 -2.93 9.27
C ALA A 71 10.54 -3.03 8.57
N LYS A 72 11.39 -2.00 8.66
CA LYS A 72 12.73 -2.02 8.06
C LYS A 72 13.63 -3.04 8.79
N ALA A 73 13.55 -3.09 10.13
CA ALA A 73 14.30 -4.05 10.93
C ALA A 73 13.85 -5.48 10.63
N TYR A 74 12.54 -5.72 10.56
CA TYR A 74 11.99 -7.02 10.21
C TYR A 74 12.49 -7.51 8.86
N PHE A 75 12.34 -6.69 7.81
CA PHE A 75 12.80 -7.08 6.47
C PHE A 75 14.31 -7.32 6.43
N ALA A 76 15.12 -6.51 7.08
CA ALA A 76 16.58 -6.72 7.14
C ALA A 76 16.98 -8.03 7.84
N GLY A 77 16.11 -8.58 8.68
CA GLY A 77 16.36 -9.82 9.44
C GLY A 77 15.91 -11.10 8.75
N ILE A 78 15.30 -11.04 7.57
CA ILE A 78 14.73 -12.21 6.89
C ILE A 78 15.36 -12.46 5.52
N ASP A 79 15.27 -13.72 5.07
CA ASP A 79 15.58 -14.15 3.70
C ASP A 79 14.30 -14.73 3.05
N ALA A 80 13.23 -13.93 3.03
CA ALA A 80 11.95 -14.29 2.45
C ALA A 80 11.53 -13.28 1.39
N ARG A 81 10.70 -13.71 0.43
CA ARG A 81 10.10 -12.84 -0.57
C ARG A 81 8.59 -13.02 -0.58
N TYR A 82 7.90 -11.95 -0.91
CA TYR A 82 6.45 -11.88 -0.89
C TYR A 82 5.91 -11.58 -2.30
N ASP A 83 4.81 -12.22 -2.66
CA ASP A 83 4.11 -11.96 -3.93
C ASP A 83 3.50 -10.56 -3.94
N TYR A 84 3.14 -10.06 -2.76
CA TYR A 84 2.85 -8.65 -2.57
C TYR A 84 3.27 -8.17 -1.18
N ILE A 85 3.69 -6.91 -1.12
CA ILE A 85 3.88 -6.18 0.14
C ILE A 85 2.90 -5.01 0.13
N VAL A 86 2.07 -4.92 1.15
CA VAL A 86 1.12 -3.80 1.33
C VAL A 86 1.65 -2.90 2.43
N SER A 87 1.79 -1.61 2.17
CA SER A 87 2.24 -0.62 3.14
C SER A 87 1.09 0.33 3.44
N VAL A 88 0.54 0.22 4.65
CA VAL A 88 -0.56 1.05 5.17
C VAL A 88 -0.12 1.64 6.51
N PRO A 89 0.94 2.46 6.51
CA PRO A 89 1.41 3.07 7.74
C PRO A 89 0.44 4.14 8.24
N SER A 90 0.70 4.65 9.43
CA SER A 90 0.05 5.88 9.91
C SER A 90 0.37 7.09 9.03
N ASN A 91 -0.20 8.25 9.36
CA ASN A 91 0.01 9.46 8.59
C ASN A 91 1.48 9.96 8.69
N PRO A 92 2.02 10.63 7.65
CA PRO A 92 3.44 10.98 7.58
C PRO A 92 3.93 11.99 8.63
N TRP A 93 3.04 12.70 9.31
CA TRP A 93 3.41 13.54 10.47
C TRP A 93 3.61 12.76 11.76
N VAL A 94 3.36 11.46 11.78
CA VAL A 94 3.73 10.59 12.88
C VAL A 94 5.21 10.26 12.76
N SER A 95 5.95 10.43 13.87
CA SER A 95 7.41 10.26 13.90
C SER A 95 7.84 8.91 13.31
N GLY A 96 8.81 8.95 12.41
CA GLY A 96 9.38 7.78 11.74
C GLY A 96 8.60 7.28 10.52
N VAL A 97 7.31 7.59 10.40
CA VAL A 97 6.46 7.09 9.31
C VAL A 97 6.90 7.61 7.94
N SER A 98 7.35 8.87 7.86
CA SER A 98 7.86 9.48 6.63
C SER A 98 8.98 8.68 5.97
N SER A 99 9.73 7.89 6.75
CA SER A 99 10.80 7.03 6.28
C SER A 99 10.33 5.81 5.45
N LEU A 100 9.03 5.48 5.48
CA LEU A 100 8.40 4.44 4.65
C LEU A 100 7.98 4.97 3.27
N PHE A 101 8.34 6.21 2.94
CA PHE A 101 8.04 6.87 1.67
C PHE A 101 9.30 7.44 0.98
N THR A 102 10.48 6.93 1.33
CA THR A 102 11.75 7.38 0.77
C THR A 102 12.23 6.51 -0.39
N VAL A 103 13.09 7.06 -1.23
CA VAL A 103 13.79 6.29 -2.28
C VAL A 103 14.48 5.08 -1.68
N GLU A 104 15.16 5.26 -0.55
CA GLU A 104 15.93 4.23 0.15
C GLU A 104 15.03 3.09 0.65
N PHE A 105 13.87 3.44 1.21
CA PHE A 105 12.86 2.42 1.59
C PHE A 105 12.38 1.63 0.37
N TYR A 106 12.07 2.31 -0.74
CA TYR A 106 11.62 1.64 -1.96
C TYR A 106 12.71 0.77 -2.59
N GLN A 107 13.97 1.18 -2.52
CA GLN A 107 15.11 0.33 -2.93
C GLN A 107 15.22 -0.93 -2.08
N GLU A 108 15.08 -0.78 -0.76
CA GLU A 108 15.19 -1.90 0.15
C GLU A 108 14.00 -2.86 0.01
N VAL A 109 12.77 -2.36 0.06
CA VAL A 109 11.57 -3.21 0.03
C VAL A 109 11.45 -4.04 -1.25
N LYS A 110 11.95 -3.55 -2.39
CA LYS A 110 11.98 -4.30 -3.65
C LYS A 110 12.73 -5.63 -3.54
N ARG A 111 13.73 -5.74 -2.68
CA ARG A 111 14.51 -6.98 -2.49
C ARG A 111 13.68 -8.13 -1.93
N TYR A 112 12.59 -7.79 -1.25
CA TYR A 112 11.66 -8.72 -0.61
C TYR A 112 10.40 -8.97 -1.44
N ILE A 113 10.29 -8.36 -2.61
CA ILE A 113 9.24 -8.66 -3.58
C ILE A 113 9.69 -9.83 -4.44
N ALA A 114 8.85 -10.86 -4.55
CA ALA A 114 9.08 -12.01 -5.41
C ALA A 114 9.02 -11.60 -6.90
N PRO A 115 9.64 -12.35 -7.82
CA PRO A 115 9.50 -12.10 -9.24
C PRO A 115 8.03 -12.00 -9.66
N GLY A 116 7.69 -10.94 -10.39
CA GLY A 116 6.30 -10.64 -10.75
C GLY A 116 5.44 -10.07 -9.62
N GLY A 117 5.97 -9.92 -8.40
CA GLY A 117 5.25 -9.37 -7.26
C GLY A 117 5.04 -7.86 -7.33
N VAL A 118 4.32 -7.31 -6.35
CA VAL A 118 3.95 -5.89 -6.30
C VAL A 118 4.12 -5.28 -4.90
N LEU A 119 4.39 -3.99 -4.86
CA LEU A 119 4.18 -3.14 -3.69
C LEU A 119 2.83 -2.44 -3.84
N ALA A 120 2.04 -2.42 -2.77
CA ALA A 120 0.86 -1.57 -2.67
C ALA A 120 1.08 -0.56 -1.54
N GLN A 121 1.19 0.72 -1.89
CA GLN A 121 1.43 1.81 -0.94
C GLN A 121 0.18 2.65 -0.79
N TRP A 122 -0.36 2.73 0.43
CA TRP A 122 -1.39 3.69 0.77
C TRP A 122 -0.78 5.03 1.18
N ILE A 123 -1.42 6.12 0.77
CA ILE A 123 -1.13 7.47 1.23
C ILE A 123 -2.38 8.33 1.17
N GLN A 124 -2.57 9.20 2.17
CA GLN A 124 -3.66 10.18 2.17
C GLN A 124 -3.32 11.41 1.31
N GLY A 125 -4.35 12.11 0.84
CA GLY A 125 -4.25 13.40 0.18
C GLY A 125 -4.85 14.57 0.98
N TYR A 126 -5.27 14.32 2.24
CA TYR A 126 -5.69 15.34 3.18
C TYR A 126 -4.54 15.69 4.14
N GLU A 127 -4.52 16.91 4.62
CA GLU A 127 -3.46 17.43 5.52
C GLU A 127 -2.04 17.26 4.94
N ILE A 128 -1.94 17.25 3.62
CA ILE A 128 -0.70 17.19 2.84
C ILE A 128 -0.87 18.03 1.58
N SER A 129 0.14 18.80 1.19
CA SER A 129 0.12 19.58 -0.05
C SER A 129 0.49 18.71 -1.26
N ASP A 130 0.07 19.14 -2.46
CA ASP A 130 0.53 18.55 -3.72
C ASP A 130 2.05 18.47 -3.80
N ARG A 131 2.75 19.51 -3.34
CA ARG A 131 4.21 19.56 -3.33
C ARG A 131 4.83 18.41 -2.54
N LEU A 132 4.32 18.10 -1.34
CA LEU A 132 4.84 17.00 -0.52
C LEU A 132 4.41 15.65 -1.07
N LEU A 133 3.15 15.52 -1.47
CA LEU A 133 2.64 14.28 -2.07
C LEU A 133 3.47 13.89 -3.30
N MET A 134 3.81 14.86 -4.16
CA MET A 134 4.62 14.61 -5.36
C MET A 134 6.05 14.18 -5.04
N THR A 135 6.64 14.53 -3.88
CA THR A 135 7.95 14.00 -3.49
C THR A 135 7.91 12.49 -3.22
N VAL A 136 6.79 12.00 -2.69
CA VAL A 136 6.56 10.56 -2.48
C VAL A 136 6.39 9.84 -3.81
N PHE A 137 5.56 10.40 -4.72
CA PHE A 137 5.41 9.83 -6.06
C PHE A 137 6.72 9.83 -6.83
N ALA A 138 7.55 10.89 -6.71
CA ALA A 138 8.86 10.94 -7.33
C ALA A 138 9.84 9.89 -6.76
N ALA A 139 9.77 9.60 -5.46
CA ALA A 139 10.55 8.54 -4.86
C ALA A 139 10.16 7.17 -5.42
N LEU A 140 8.87 6.90 -5.54
CA LEU A 140 8.35 5.64 -6.08
C LEU A 140 8.64 5.52 -7.58
N ASP A 141 8.47 6.58 -8.37
CA ASP A 141 8.69 6.59 -9.82
C ASP A 141 10.14 6.25 -10.19
N ARG A 142 11.12 6.60 -9.34
CA ARG A 142 12.54 6.25 -9.54
C ARG A 142 12.82 4.77 -9.41
N GLU A 143 12.02 4.08 -8.60
CA GLU A 143 12.33 2.72 -8.16
C GLU A 143 11.46 1.65 -8.81
N PHE A 144 10.29 2.00 -9.36
CA PHE A 144 9.36 1.05 -9.94
C PHE A 144 9.17 1.26 -11.45
N ALA A 145 9.17 0.16 -12.19
CA ALA A 145 9.06 0.16 -13.66
C ALA A 145 7.64 0.49 -14.15
N ASP A 146 6.62 0.13 -13.37
CA ASP A 146 5.22 0.44 -13.64
C ASP A 146 4.46 0.65 -12.34
N TYR A 147 3.45 1.51 -12.36
CA TYR A 147 2.49 1.66 -11.26
C TYR A 147 1.15 2.21 -11.72
N ARG A 148 0.14 1.94 -10.90
CA ARG A 148 -1.21 2.49 -11.03
C ARG A 148 -1.62 3.15 -9.72
N VAL A 149 -2.35 4.25 -9.83
CA VAL A 149 -2.87 5.03 -8.70
C VAL A 149 -4.38 4.93 -8.68
N TYR A 150 -4.90 4.37 -7.61
CA TYR A 150 -6.33 4.24 -7.38
C TYR A 150 -6.77 5.22 -6.28
N ARG A 151 -7.88 5.91 -6.50
CA ARG A 151 -8.52 6.70 -5.46
C ARG A 151 -9.50 5.82 -4.71
N VAL A 152 -9.11 5.38 -3.51
CA VAL A 152 -9.85 4.39 -2.69
C VAL A 152 -10.76 5.02 -1.63
N GLY A 153 -10.85 6.32 -1.60
CA GLY A 153 -11.71 7.11 -0.70
C GLY A 153 -11.91 8.52 -1.27
N SER A 154 -12.37 9.44 -0.43
CA SER A 154 -12.54 10.83 -0.86
C SER A 154 -11.19 11.47 -1.20
N ARG A 155 -10.17 11.18 -0.40
CA ARG A 155 -8.80 11.71 -0.49
C ARG A 155 -7.75 10.68 -0.08
N ASP A 156 -7.98 9.41 -0.36
CA ASP A 156 -7.05 8.32 -0.10
C ASP A 156 -6.60 7.70 -1.41
N TYR A 157 -5.34 7.43 -1.52
CA TYR A 157 -4.73 6.84 -2.71
C TYR A 157 -4.06 5.52 -2.37
N LEU A 158 -4.26 4.53 -3.23
CA LEU A 158 -3.53 3.28 -3.24
C LEU A 158 -2.69 3.23 -4.51
N ILE A 159 -1.38 3.15 -4.34
CA ILE A 159 -0.43 3.03 -5.44
C ILE A 159 -0.01 1.56 -5.50
N VAL A 160 -0.36 0.87 -6.58
CA VAL A 160 0.13 -0.50 -6.83
C VAL A 160 1.28 -0.40 -7.81
N ALA A 161 2.47 -0.80 -7.38
CA ALA A 161 3.71 -0.61 -8.11
C ALA A 161 4.44 -1.93 -8.35
N ARG A 162 5.07 -2.07 -9.51
CA ARG A 162 5.82 -3.25 -9.90
C ARG A 162 7.29 -2.91 -10.16
N PRO A 163 8.26 -3.65 -9.55
CA PRO A 163 9.67 -3.52 -9.87
C PRO A 163 9.97 -3.96 -11.30
N ASP A 164 11.11 -3.53 -11.83
CA ASP A 164 11.72 -4.14 -13.02
C ASP A 164 12.51 -5.38 -12.57
N ASP A 165 11.94 -6.54 -12.80
CA ASP A 165 12.50 -7.84 -12.41
C ASP A 165 12.74 -8.77 -13.60
N GLY A 166 12.68 -8.22 -14.83
CA GLY A 166 12.85 -8.96 -16.08
C GLY A 166 11.61 -9.71 -16.56
N GLU A 167 10.56 -9.82 -15.73
CA GLU A 167 9.25 -10.29 -16.15
C GLU A 167 8.49 -9.17 -16.87
N PRO A 168 7.36 -9.44 -17.56
CA PRO A 168 6.57 -8.40 -18.17
C PRO A 168 6.27 -7.29 -17.15
N SER A 169 6.92 -6.15 -17.29
CA SER A 169 6.97 -5.08 -16.29
C SER A 169 5.64 -4.30 -16.14
N LYS A 170 4.57 -4.74 -16.82
CA LYS A 170 3.26 -4.07 -16.78
C LYS A 170 2.29 -4.79 -15.86
N LEU A 171 1.58 -3.99 -15.07
CA LEU A 171 0.46 -4.46 -14.27
C LEU A 171 -0.69 -4.92 -15.19
N GLY A 172 -1.15 -6.17 -14.99
CA GLY A 172 -2.33 -6.73 -15.65
C GLY A 172 -3.65 -6.10 -15.16
N PRO A 173 -4.80 -6.43 -15.77
CA PRO A 173 -6.11 -6.07 -15.25
C PRO A 173 -6.34 -6.74 -13.88
N LEU A 174 -7.32 -6.24 -13.13
CA LEU A 174 -7.74 -6.87 -11.88
C LEU A 174 -8.45 -8.21 -12.19
N ASP A 175 -8.16 -9.25 -11.41
CA ASP A 175 -8.72 -10.60 -11.62
C ASP A 175 -10.18 -10.69 -11.16
N ALA A 176 -11.09 -10.78 -12.10
CA ALA A 176 -12.51 -10.94 -11.83
C ALA A 176 -12.85 -12.33 -11.27
N GLY A 177 -12.06 -13.36 -11.58
CA GLY A 177 -12.27 -14.71 -11.07
C GLY A 177 -12.02 -14.80 -9.56
N LEU A 178 -10.94 -14.20 -9.07
CA LEU A 178 -10.70 -14.12 -7.63
C LEU A 178 -11.78 -13.28 -6.93
N PHE A 179 -12.19 -12.15 -7.51
CA PHE A 179 -13.25 -11.32 -6.93
C PHE A 179 -14.59 -12.07 -6.82
N ALA A 180 -14.86 -13.01 -7.73
CA ALA A 180 -16.09 -13.81 -7.73
C ALA A 180 -16.11 -14.89 -6.63
N SER A 181 -15.01 -15.18 -5.92
CA SER A 181 -15.03 -16.10 -4.78
C SER A 181 -15.93 -15.59 -3.66
N ALA A 182 -16.49 -16.49 -2.84
CA ALA A 182 -17.49 -16.11 -1.84
C ALA A 182 -16.95 -15.07 -0.84
N ASP A 183 -15.76 -15.33 -0.29
CA ASP A 183 -15.15 -14.46 0.73
C ASP A 183 -14.74 -13.10 0.16
N MET A 184 -14.23 -13.05 -1.09
CA MET A 184 -13.88 -11.79 -1.73
C MET A 184 -15.12 -10.96 -2.09
N ARG A 185 -16.25 -11.59 -2.46
CA ARG A 185 -17.52 -10.89 -2.68
C ARG A 185 -18.06 -10.31 -1.38
N GLU A 186 -18.00 -11.05 -0.27
CA GLU A 186 -18.34 -10.53 1.04
C GLU A 186 -17.58 -9.25 1.36
N GLN A 187 -16.26 -9.22 1.10
CA GLN A 187 -15.46 -8.01 1.27
C GLN A 187 -15.89 -6.89 0.32
N GLY A 188 -16.25 -7.21 -0.92
CA GLY A 188 -16.82 -6.27 -1.87
C GLY A 188 -18.10 -5.64 -1.34
N GLU A 189 -19.04 -6.45 -0.88
CA GLU A 189 -20.32 -6.00 -0.32
C GLU A 189 -20.14 -5.08 0.89
N LEU A 190 -19.22 -5.42 1.82
CA LEU A 190 -18.88 -4.59 2.97
C LEU A 190 -18.32 -3.21 2.57
N LEU A 191 -17.63 -3.13 1.44
CA LEU A 191 -17.05 -1.90 0.90
C LEU A 191 -17.97 -1.19 -0.11
N GLY A 192 -19.16 -1.72 -0.38
CA GLY A 192 -20.08 -1.19 -1.41
C GLY A 192 -19.59 -1.38 -2.84
N VAL A 193 -18.75 -2.40 -3.09
CA VAL A 193 -18.18 -2.75 -4.39
C VAL A 193 -18.86 -4.01 -4.91
N ALA A 194 -19.64 -3.88 -6.00
CA ALA A 194 -20.40 -4.98 -6.58
C ALA A 194 -19.57 -5.84 -7.56
N ASP A 195 -18.60 -5.24 -8.25
CA ASP A 195 -17.78 -5.92 -9.25
C ASP A 195 -16.42 -5.25 -9.46
N VAL A 196 -15.54 -5.92 -10.20
CA VAL A 196 -14.19 -5.46 -10.51
C VAL A 196 -14.18 -4.16 -11.31
N SER A 197 -15.18 -3.89 -12.14
CA SER A 197 -15.23 -2.67 -12.96
C SER A 197 -15.32 -1.41 -12.09
N GLN A 198 -15.98 -1.50 -10.94
CA GLN A 198 -16.02 -0.40 -9.97
C GLN A 198 -14.65 -0.13 -9.35
N LEU A 199 -13.85 -1.19 -9.09
CA LEU A 199 -12.47 -1.02 -8.63
C LEU A 199 -11.57 -0.44 -9.73
N GLU A 200 -11.75 -0.88 -10.97
CA GLU A 200 -11.01 -0.33 -12.11
C GLU A 200 -11.38 1.14 -12.37
N ALA A 201 -12.64 1.53 -12.15
CA ALA A 201 -13.09 2.92 -12.24
C ALA A 201 -12.45 3.84 -11.17
N MET A 202 -11.87 3.29 -10.10
CA MET A 202 -11.07 4.04 -9.11
C MET A 202 -9.68 4.42 -9.64
N LEU A 203 -9.23 3.85 -10.77
CA LEU A 203 -7.94 4.17 -11.39
C LEU A 203 -7.97 5.61 -11.91
N ILE A 204 -7.07 6.45 -11.40
CA ILE A 204 -7.01 7.88 -11.76
C ILE A 204 -5.71 8.25 -12.47
N ALA A 205 -4.62 7.49 -12.27
CA ALA A 205 -3.35 7.77 -12.91
C ALA A 205 -2.48 6.51 -13.02
N ASN A 206 -1.47 6.58 -13.85
CA ASN A 206 -0.44 5.55 -14.00
C ASN A 206 0.93 6.19 -14.27
N ARG A 207 1.98 5.36 -14.28
CA ARG A 207 3.34 5.83 -14.53
C ARG A 207 3.49 6.62 -15.83
N LYS A 208 2.86 6.17 -16.92
CA LYS A 208 2.94 6.87 -18.22
C LYS A 208 2.43 8.31 -18.14
N MET A 209 1.38 8.54 -17.34
CA MET A 209 0.81 9.88 -17.13
C MET A 209 1.68 10.74 -16.22
N LEU A 210 2.21 10.17 -15.14
CA LEU A 210 2.88 10.93 -14.08
C LEU A 210 4.38 11.11 -14.30
N HIS A 211 5.08 10.13 -14.88
CA HIS A 211 6.52 10.14 -15.08
C HIS A 211 7.07 11.44 -15.72
N PRO A 212 6.47 12.03 -16.75
CA PRO A 212 6.96 13.28 -17.34
C PRO A 212 7.05 14.44 -16.34
N PHE A 213 6.22 14.45 -15.30
CA PHE A 213 6.23 15.46 -14.24
C PHE A 213 7.16 15.09 -13.09
N LEU A 214 7.31 13.77 -12.84
CA LEU A 214 8.05 13.25 -11.69
C LEU A 214 9.55 13.09 -11.97
N ALA A 215 9.94 12.89 -13.22
CA ALA A 215 11.34 12.61 -13.60
C ALA A 215 12.33 13.67 -13.10
N THR A 216 11.90 14.94 -13.01
CA THR A 216 12.72 16.05 -12.52
C THR A 216 12.29 16.57 -11.15
N HIS A 217 11.20 16.03 -10.59
CA HIS A 217 10.69 16.47 -9.29
C HIS A 217 11.62 15.99 -8.15
N PRO A 218 11.83 16.78 -7.09
CA PRO A 218 12.52 16.33 -5.90
C PRO A 218 11.84 15.08 -5.32
N ALA A 219 12.61 14.04 -5.02
CA ALA A 219 12.09 12.84 -4.38
C ALA A 219 12.35 12.87 -2.88
N ASN A 220 11.42 12.31 -2.10
CA ASN A 220 11.62 12.11 -0.67
C ASN A 220 12.75 11.09 -0.45
N GLN A 221 13.78 11.45 0.32
CA GLN A 221 14.98 10.66 0.59
C GLN A 221 15.34 10.74 2.06
N ASP A 222 16.04 9.74 2.59
CA ASP A 222 16.50 9.74 3.99
C ASP A 222 17.43 10.93 4.27
N ALA A 223 18.30 11.28 3.30
CA ALA A 223 19.20 12.44 3.41
C ALA A 223 18.51 13.79 3.11
N ARG A 224 17.31 13.79 2.55
CA ARG A 224 16.48 14.97 2.23
C ARG A 224 15.01 14.63 2.49
N PRO A 225 14.59 14.60 3.75
CA PRO A 225 13.28 14.10 4.18
C PRO A 225 12.20 15.18 3.98
N TYR A 226 11.92 15.56 2.75
CA TYR A 226 10.92 16.58 2.41
C TYR A 226 9.56 16.33 3.08
N LEU A 227 9.17 15.05 3.16
CA LEU A 227 7.90 14.68 3.77
C LEU A 227 7.91 14.91 5.28
N ASP A 228 8.98 14.51 5.97
CA ASP A 228 9.15 14.70 7.41
C ASP A 228 9.18 16.20 7.76
N ASP A 229 10.02 16.96 7.05
CA ASP A 229 10.19 18.40 7.26
C ASP A 229 8.90 19.21 7.01
N GLY A 230 7.98 18.70 6.18
CA GLY A 230 6.81 19.45 5.74
C GLY A 230 5.46 18.96 6.28
N ALA A 231 5.36 17.70 6.71
CA ALA A 231 4.08 17.07 7.03
C ALA A 231 3.35 17.73 8.20
N GLU A 232 4.06 18.07 9.29
CA GLU A 232 3.43 18.76 10.43
C GLU A 232 2.91 20.15 10.04
N ARG A 233 3.65 20.88 9.23
CA ARG A 233 3.24 22.21 8.73
C ARG A 233 1.99 22.09 7.87
N ASP A 234 1.98 21.15 6.92
CA ASP A 234 0.85 20.96 6.01
C ASP A 234 -0.41 20.53 6.79
N ARG A 235 -0.26 19.68 7.80
CA ARG A 235 -1.33 19.32 8.75
C ARG A 235 -1.84 20.53 9.51
N PHE A 236 -0.95 21.35 10.06
CA PHE A 236 -1.34 22.57 10.81
C PHE A 236 -2.18 23.52 9.95
N PHE A 237 -1.81 23.72 8.68
CA PHE A 237 -2.54 24.55 7.73
C PHE A 237 -3.70 23.83 7.04
N ARG A 238 -3.96 22.55 7.38
CA ARG A 238 -4.97 21.71 6.74
C ARG A 238 -4.84 21.72 5.22
N ALA A 239 -3.61 21.61 4.73
CA ALA A 239 -3.33 21.54 3.30
C ALA A 239 -4.08 20.37 2.66
N SER A 240 -4.34 20.44 1.38
CA SER A 240 -4.99 19.37 0.62
C SER A 240 -4.30 19.19 -0.71
N ALA A 241 -3.99 17.93 -1.04
CA ALA A 241 -3.50 17.59 -2.35
C ALA A 241 -4.67 17.43 -3.31
N GLU A 242 -4.72 18.27 -4.34
CA GLU A 242 -5.83 18.35 -5.29
C GLU A 242 -5.43 18.00 -6.72
N MET A 243 -4.12 18.01 -7.03
CA MET A 243 -3.63 17.77 -8.38
C MET A 243 -4.08 16.42 -8.95
N LEU A 244 -4.04 15.36 -8.16
CA LEU A 244 -4.51 14.04 -8.59
C LEU A 244 -6.03 13.98 -8.77
N LEU A 245 -6.79 14.85 -8.08
CA LEU A 245 -8.25 14.95 -8.23
C LEU A 245 -8.64 15.61 -9.56
N ALA A 246 -7.73 16.41 -10.13
CA ALA A 246 -7.94 17.09 -11.41
C ALA A 246 -7.64 16.19 -12.63
N LEU A 247 -7.06 15.01 -12.44
CA LEU A 247 -6.74 14.04 -13.49
C LEU A 247 -7.94 13.16 -13.89
N ARG A 248 -9.13 13.75 -14.04
CA ARG A 248 -10.35 13.04 -14.45
C ARG A 248 -10.61 13.18 -15.92
#